data_c8a254fe7433bab7cd46b3d90b069366
#
_entry.id   c8a254fe7433bab7cd46b3d90b069366
#
_cell.length_a   1.000
_cell.length_b   1.000
_cell.length_c   1.000
_cell.angle_alpha   90.00
_cell.angle_beta   90.00
_cell.angle_gamma   90.00
#
_symmetry.space_group_name_H-M   'P 1'
#
loop_
_entity.id
_entity.type
_entity.pdbx_description
1 polymer ?
#
loop_
_entity_poly.entity_id
_entity_poly.type
_entity_poly.pdbx_seq_one_letter_code
_entity_poly.pdbx_strand_id
1 'polypeptide(L)'
;MIREAKQEELQEVLNLYLYLHEENVPEQSEHLSVIWSQIIADKNHHLIVNIVDGKIVSSCVCVIIPNLTRNIRPYAFVENVVTHADYRGHGYATECLNYAKTIAVNNNCYKMMLLTGSKEQKTLEFYKNAG
;
A
#
# COMPACT_ATOMS: atom_id res chain seq x y z
N MET A 1 1.20 -10.91 -10.38
CA MET A 1 1.77 -9.67 -10.94
C MET A 1 1.53 -8.51 -10.00
N ILE A 2 2.58 -7.79 -9.65
CA ILE A 2 2.49 -6.65 -8.73
C ILE A 2 2.56 -5.36 -9.53
N ARG A 3 1.67 -4.43 -9.25
CA ARG A 3 1.69 -3.08 -9.83
C ARG A 3 0.85 -2.14 -9.00
N GLU A 4 0.82 -0.88 -9.36
CA GLU A 4 -0.10 0.07 -8.72
C GLU A 4 -1.49 -0.06 -9.34
N ALA A 5 -2.51 0.25 -8.53
CA ALA A 5 -3.90 0.14 -8.95
C ALA A 5 -4.23 1.14 -10.06
N LYS A 6 -5.17 0.76 -10.92
CA LYS A 6 -5.65 1.59 -12.01
C LYS A 6 -6.97 2.25 -11.63
N GLN A 7 -7.28 3.35 -12.32
CA GLN A 7 -8.49 4.13 -12.07
C GLN A 7 -9.77 3.26 -12.07
N GLU A 8 -9.86 2.30 -12.97
CA GLU A 8 -11.05 1.47 -13.11
C GLU A 8 -11.16 0.33 -12.09
N GLU A 9 -10.19 0.22 -11.18
CA GLU A 9 -10.14 -0.90 -10.23
C GLU A 9 -10.73 -0.59 -8.85
N LEU A 10 -11.39 0.55 -8.69
CA LEU A 10 -11.92 0.95 -7.39
C LEU A 10 -12.80 -0.12 -6.75
N GLN A 11 -13.74 -0.68 -7.51
CA GLN A 11 -14.68 -1.65 -6.95
C GLN A 11 -13.96 -2.91 -6.47
N GLU A 12 -12.97 -3.38 -7.23
CA GLU A 12 -12.19 -4.55 -6.83
C GLU A 12 -11.41 -4.30 -5.54
N VAL A 13 -10.82 -3.12 -5.41
CA VAL A 13 -10.08 -2.74 -4.20
C VAL A 13 -11.03 -2.67 -3.00
N LEU A 14 -12.20 -2.05 -3.16
CA LEU A 14 -13.18 -1.97 -2.08
C LEU A 14 -13.66 -3.34 -1.64
N ASN A 15 -13.90 -4.23 -2.58
CA ASN A 15 -14.30 -5.61 -2.27
C ASN A 15 -13.21 -6.35 -1.49
N LEU A 16 -11.94 -6.13 -1.87
CA LEU A 16 -10.83 -6.73 -1.16
C LEU A 16 -10.75 -6.22 0.29
N TYR A 17 -11.05 -4.95 0.51
CA TYR A 17 -10.98 -4.35 1.85
C TYR A 17 -12.01 -4.94 2.82
N LEU A 18 -13.00 -5.67 2.34
CA LEU A 18 -13.90 -6.40 3.25
C LEU A 18 -13.15 -7.42 4.10
N TYR A 19 -11.98 -7.86 3.66
CA TYR A 19 -11.13 -8.75 4.45
C TYR A 19 -10.22 -7.99 5.43
N LEU A 20 -10.35 -6.65 5.49
CA LEU A 20 -9.55 -5.78 6.35
C LEU A 20 -10.43 -5.15 7.45
N HIS A 21 -11.27 -5.97 8.07
CA HIS A 21 -12.18 -5.55 9.15
C HIS A 21 -13.23 -4.50 8.74
N GLU A 22 -13.47 -4.35 7.46
CA GLU A 22 -14.55 -3.49 6.98
C GLU A 22 -15.84 -4.29 6.92
N GLU A 23 -16.94 -3.67 7.31
CA GLU A 23 -18.23 -4.36 7.31
C GLU A 23 -18.95 -4.25 5.98
N ASN A 24 -18.80 -3.12 5.30
CA ASN A 24 -19.52 -2.82 4.07
C ASN A 24 -18.63 -2.10 3.08
N VAL A 25 -18.96 -2.29 1.80
CA VAL A 25 -18.38 -1.47 0.74
C VAL A 25 -19.08 -0.09 0.79
N PRO A 26 -18.34 1.02 0.74
CA PRO A 26 -18.93 2.35 0.70
C PRO A 26 -19.89 2.50 -0.47
N GLU A 27 -20.97 3.25 -0.26
CA GLU A 27 -21.91 3.54 -1.33
C GLU A 27 -21.26 4.44 -2.38
N GLN A 28 -21.66 4.25 -3.62
CA GLN A 28 -21.23 5.12 -4.70
C GLN A 28 -21.68 6.55 -4.40
N SER A 29 -20.72 7.48 -4.46
CA SER A 29 -21.01 8.89 -4.15
C SER A 29 -19.96 9.77 -4.82
N GLU A 30 -20.27 11.04 -4.92
CA GLU A 30 -19.30 12.02 -5.40
C GLU A 30 -18.09 12.06 -4.48
N HIS A 31 -18.32 11.98 -3.18
CA HIS A 31 -17.22 11.98 -2.19
C HIS A 31 -16.24 10.82 -2.43
N LEU A 32 -16.77 9.61 -2.64
CA LEU A 32 -15.93 8.45 -2.93
C LEU A 32 -15.12 8.67 -4.22
N SER A 33 -15.75 9.18 -5.25
CA SER A 33 -15.07 9.44 -6.53
C SER A 33 -13.97 10.46 -6.40
N VAL A 34 -14.19 11.53 -5.63
CA VAL A 34 -13.21 12.57 -5.40
C VAL A 34 -12.00 12.00 -4.65
N ILE A 35 -12.24 11.25 -3.57
CA ILE A 35 -11.14 10.65 -2.79
C ILE A 35 -10.36 9.66 -3.63
N TRP A 36 -11.04 8.81 -4.39
CA TRP A 36 -10.37 7.84 -5.27
C TRP A 36 -9.46 8.55 -6.28
N SER A 37 -9.98 9.62 -6.90
CA SER A 37 -9.19 10.38 -7.87
C SER A 37 -7.97 11.02 -7.22
N GLN A 38 -8.10 11.52 -5.99
CA GLN A 38 -6.97 12.08 -5.25
C GLN A 38 -5.90 11.03 -4.99
N ILE A 39 -6.31 9.82 -4.60
CA ILE A 39 -5.37 8.72 -4.34
C ILE A 39 -4.62 8.36 -5.61
N ILE A 40 -5.33 8.17 -6.71
CA ILE A 40 -4.71 7.74 -7.98
C ILE A 40 -3.80 8.81 -8.54
N ALA A 41 -4.12 10.09 -8.35
CA ALA A 41 -3.33 11.19 -8.88
C ALA A 41 -2.12 11.56 -8.02
N ASP A 42 -2.10 11.15 -6.75
CA ASP A 42 -1.03 11.55 -5.84
C ASP A 42 0.22 10.69 -6.06
N LYS A 43 1.28 11.33 -6.54
CA LYS A 43 2.54 10.63 -6.84
C LYS A 43 3.21 10.02 -5.59
N ASN A 44 2.82 10.46 -4.41
CA ASN A 44 3.37 9.95 -3.15
C ASN A 44 2.48 8.90 -2.48
N HIS A 45 1.34 8.59 -3.09
CA HIS A 45 0.39 7.63 -2.55
C HIS A 45 0.35 6.42 -3.49
N HIS A 46 0.94 5.33 -3.07
CA HIS A 46 1.08 4.14 -3.90
C HIS A 46 0.13 3.05 -3.40
N LEU A 47 -0.95 2.83 -4.11
CA LEU A 47 -1.87 1.73 -3.82
C LEU A 47 -1.43 0.53 -4.64
N ILE A 48 -0.78 -0.42 -3.98
CA ILE A 48 -0.14 -1.57 -4.61
C ILE A 48 -1.09 -2.75 -4.63
N VAL A 49 -1.21 -3.41 -5.77
CA VAL A 49 -2.09 -4.58 -5.90
C VAL A 49 -1.30 -5.76 -6.46
N ASN A 50 -1.67 -6.95 -6.00
CA ASN A 50 -1.12 -8.21 -6.50
C ASN A 50 -2.24 -8.94 -7.24
N ILE A 51 -1.99 -9.27 -8.50
CA ILE A 51 -2.98 -9.85 -9.38
C ILE A 51 -2.61 -11.29 -9.68
N VAL A 52 -3.55 -12.20 -9.42
CA VAL A 52 -3.39 -13.63 -9.68
C VAL A 52 -4.62 -14.08 -10.47
N ASP A 53 -4.39 -14.70 -11.61
CA ASP A 53 -5.47 -15.16 -12.51
C ASP A 53 -6.49 -14.07 -12.82
N GLY A 54 -6.00 -12.86 -13.04
CA GLY A 54 -6.85 -11.72 -13.39
C GLY A 54 -7.60 -11.08 -12.24
N LYS A 55 -7.35 -11.51 -10.99
CA LYS A 55 -8.03 -10.97 -9.81
C LYS A 55 -7.04 -10.29 -8.89
N ILE A 56 -7.47 -9.19 -8.27
CA ILE A 56 -6.69 -8.55 -7.20
C ILE A 56 -6.90 -9.38 -5.93
N VAL A 57 -5.84 -10.03 -5.47
CA VAL A 57 -5.92 -10.95 -4.34
C VAL A 57 -5.23 -10.41 -3.08
N SER A 58 -4.35 -9.42 -3.23
CA SER A 58 -3.65 -8.83 -2.10
C SER A 58 -3.31 -7.38 -2.43
N SER A 59 -3.14 -6.57 -1.40
CA SER A 59 -2.87 -5.14 -1.57
C SER A 59 -2.20 -4.57 -0.34
N CYS A 60 -1.51 -3.45 -0.53
CA CYS A 60 -1.10 -2.57 0.56
C CYS A 60 -0.99 -1.14 0.01
N VAL A 61 -0.98 -0.19 0.93
CA VAL A 61 -0.79 1.23 0.60
C VAL A 61 0.57 1.64 1.13
N CYS A 62 1.36 2.33 0.29
CA CYS A 62 2.64 2.88 0.68
C CYS A 62 2.62 4.38 0.40
N VAL A 63 2.78 5.19 1.44
CA VAL A 63 2.78 6.65 1.31
C VAL A 63 4.18 7.16 1.58
N ILE A 64 4.67 8.02 0.68
CA ILE A 64 5.97 8.67 0.85
C ILE A 64 5.73 10.03 1.50
N ILE A 65 6.34 10.23 2.64
CA ILE A 65 6.09 11.43 3.46
C ILE A 65 7.34 12.31 3.43
N PRO A 66 7.24 13.55 2.92
CA PRO A 66 8.36 14.50 2.96
C PRO A 66 8.77 14.75 4.40
N ASN A 67 10.07 14.95 4.60
CA ASN A 67 10.61 15.06 5.94
C ASN A 67 11.86 15.93 5.93
N LEU A 68 12.08 16.65 7.02
CA LEU A 68 13.20 17.59 7.14
C LEU A 68 14.42 16.99 7.84
N THR A 69 14.24 15.99 8.68
CA THR A 69 15.35 15.36 9.38
C THR A 69 16.09 14.38 8.45
N ARG A 70 17.20 13.84 8.93
CA ARG A 70 17.97 12.84 8.18
C ARG A 70 18.40 13.34 6.80
N ASN A 71 18.90 14.58 6.75
CA ASN A 71 19.31 15.21 5.48
C ASN A 71 18.15 15.38 4.49
N ILE A 72 16.99 15.75 5.02
CA ILE A 72 15.80 16.00 4.20
C ILE A 72 15.34 14.72 3.48
N ARG A 73 15.65 13.58 4.03
CA ARG A 73 15.20 12.30 3.44
C ARG A 73 13.75 12.02 3.86
N PRO A 74 12.90 11.62 2.92
CA PRO A 74 11.53 11.23 3.24
C PRO A 74 11.50 9.90 3.99
N TYR A 75 10.32 9.54 4.45
CA TYR A 75 10.08 8.20 4.98
C TYR A 75 8.80 7.64 4.38
N ALA A 76 8.63 6.35 4.46
CA ALA A 76 7.47 5.65 3.92
C ALA A 76 6.63 5.10 5.05
N PHE A 77 5.31 5.10 4.85
CA PHE A 77 4.35 4.50 5.77
C PHE A 77 3.49 3.52 5.01
N VAL A 78 3.37 2.29 5.52
CA VAL A 78 2.59 1.25 4.86
C VAL A 78 1.38 0.89 5.71
N GLU A 79 0.20 0.88 5.10
CA GLU A 79 -1.05 0.55 5.74
C GLU A 79 -1.92 -0.32 4.82
N ASN A 80 -3.06 -0.73 5.34
CA ASN A 80 -4.08 -1.46 4.60
C ASN A 80 -3.52 -2.71 3.92
N VAL A 81 -2.68 -3.46 4.66
CA VAL A 81 -2.15 -4.73 4.15
C VAL A 81 -3.24 -5.77 4.26
N VAL A 82 -3.65 -6.32 3.14
CA VAL A 82 -4.78 -7.24 3.09
C VAL A 82 -4.57 -8.32 2.04
N THR A 83 -5.09 -9.52 2.32
CA THR A 83 -5.12 -10.63 1.36
C THR A 83 -6.50 -11.27 1.42
N HIS A 84 -7.06 -11.55 0.25
CA HIS A 84 -8.32 -12.29 0.12
C HIS A 84 -8.19 -13.62 0.86
N ALA A 85 -9.22 -14.02 1.59
CA ALA A 85 -9.19 -15.20 2.46
C ALA A 85 -8.75 -16.47 1.73
N ASP A 86 -9.19 -16.65 0.48
CA ASP A 86 -8.89 -17.86 -0.28
C ASP A 86 -7.46 -17.90 -0.82
N TYR A 87 -6.72 -16.80 -0.68
CA TYR A 87 -5.37 -16.67 -1.22
C TYR A 87 -4.30 -16.49 -0.14
N ARG A 88 -4.68 -16.62 1.13
CA ARG A 88 -3.75 -16.51 2.25
C ARG A 88 -2.78 -17.67 2.28
N GLY A 89 -1.60 -17.44 2.87
CA GLY A 89 -0.59 -18.48 3.00
C GLY A 89 0.26 -18.71 1.77
N HIS A 90 0.19 -17.85 0.77
CA HIS A 90 0.96 -17.97 -0.47
C HIS A 90 2.03 -16.89 -0.64
N GLY A 91 2.19 -16.02 0.36
CA GLY A 91 3.20 -14.96 0.30
C GLY A 91 2.80 -13.75 -0.52
N TYR A 92 1.54 -13.60 -0.91
CA TYR A 92 1.12 -12.47 -1.75
C TYR A 92 1.23 -11.12 -1.06
N ALA A 93 0.92 -11.06 0.24
CA ALA A 93 1.09 -9.82 1.00
C ALA A 93 2.57 -9.47 1.12
N THR A 94 3.43 -10.46 1.32
CA THR A 94 4.88 -10.24 1.37
C THR A 94 5.39 -9.67 0.05
N GLU A 95 4.86 -10.14 -1.07
CA GLU A 95 5.22 -9.59 -2.38
C GLU A 95 4.83 -8.13 -2.49
N CYS A 96 3.64 -7.75 -2.00
CA CYS A 96 3.22 -6.36 -1.95
C CYS A 96 4.16 -5.52 -1.10
N LEU A 97 4.55 -6.02 0.07
CA LEU A 97 5.45 -5.32 0.97
C LEU A 97 6.85 -5.14 0.37
N ASN A 98 7.32 -6.15 -0.36
CA ASN A 98 8.61 -6.03 -1.05
C ASN A 98 8.56 -4.99 -2.16
N TYR A 99 7.44 -4.89 -2.86
CA TYR A 99 7.25 -3.84 -3.86
C TYR A 99 7.24 -2.45 -3.20
N ALA A 100 6.55 -2.32 -2.05
CA ALA A 100 6.54 -1.08 -1.29
C ALA A 100 7.97 -0.70 -0.85
N LYS A 101 8.75 -1.68 -0.40
CA LYS A 101 10.14 -1.44 -0.02
C LYS A 101 10.96 -0.91 -1.19
N THR A 102 10.76 -1.47 -2.39
CA THR A 102 11.43 -0.98 -3.59
C THR A 102 11.08 0.47 -3.87
N ILE A 103 9.80 0.82 -3.76
CA ILE A 103 9.35 2.21 -3.93
C ILE A 103 10.04 3.12 -2.90
N ALA A 104 10.07 2.71 -1.64
CA ALA A 104 10.68 3.49 -0.58
C ALA A 104 12.17 3.72 -0.84
N VAL A 105 12.89 2.68 -1.20
CA VAL A 105 14.33 2.79 -1.51
C VAL A 105 14.56 3.71 -2.71
N ASN A 106 13.76 3.55 -3.76
CA ASN A 106 13.88 4.37 -4.97
C ASN A 106 13.56 5.85 -4.73
N ASN A 107 12.79 6.15 -3.68
CA ASN A 107 12.48 7.52 -3.29
C ASN A 107 13.41 8.06 -2.21
N ASN A 108 14.51 7.36 -1.94
CA ASN A 108 15.51 7.77 -0.94
C ASN A 108 14.95 7.87 0.48
N CYS A 109 13.94 7.07 0.80
CA CYS A 109 13.41 7.03 2.16
C CYS A 109 14.46 6.49 3.13
N TYR A 110 14.51 7.05 4.34
CA TYR A 110 15.44 6.53 5.34
C TYR A 110 14.83 5.41 6.20
N LYS A 111 13.51 5.28 6.16
CA LYS A 111 12.81 4.20 6.86
C LYS A 111 11.47 3.92 6.21
N MET A 112 10.93 2.75 6.50
CA MET A 112 9.56 2.38 6.15
C MET A 112 8.89 1.85 7.41
N MET A 113 7.79 2.47 7.81
CA MET A 113 7.02 2.06 8.97
C MET A 113 5.81 1.25 8.52
N LEU A 114 5.49 0.21 9.27
CA LEU A 114 4.42 -0.72 8.96
C LEU A 114 3.60 -1.00 10.22
N LEU A 115 2.28 -0.80 10.13
CA LEU A 115 1.37 -1.23 11.17
C LEU A 115 0.91 -2.65 10.84
N THR A 116 1.17 -3.58 11.75
CA THR A 116 0.72 -4.96 11.56
C THR A 116 -0.67 -5.16 12.12
N GLY A 117 -1.29 -6.29 11.78
CA GLY A 117 -2.62 -6.62 12.28
C GLY A 117 -2.71 -6.77 13.79
N SER A 118 -1.58 -6.92 14.47
CA SER A 118 -1.52 -6.99 15.93
C SER A 118 -1.36 -5.61 16.58
N LYS A 119 -1.46 -4.55 15.79
CA LYS A 119 -1.25 -3.17 16.22
C LYS A 119 0.19 -2.85 16.60
N GLU A 120 1.11 -3.75 16.38
CA GLU A 120 2.52 -3.48 16.56
C GLU A 120 3.06 -2.74 15.36
N GLN A 121 3.77 -1.66 15.62
CA GLN A 121 4.44 -0.92 14.57
C GLN A 121 5.81 -1.54 14.33
N LYS A 122 6.10 -1.82 13.08
CA LYS A 122 7.43 -2.25 12.67
C LYS A 122 8.10 -1.16 11.85
N THR A 123 9.39 -1.00 12.07
CA THR A 123 10.17 0.00 11.35
C THR A 123 11.33 -0.70 10.66
N LEU A 124 11.46 -0.46 9.37
CA LEU A 124 12.59 -0.94 8.58
C LEU A 124 13.42 0.29 8.22
N GLU A 125 14.63 0.38 8.75
CA GLU A 125 15.52 1.50 8.47
C GLU A 125 16.40 1.19 7.26
N PHE A 126 16.59 2.19 6.40
CA PHE A 126 17.44 2.08 5.23
C PHE A 126 18.66 2.95 5.43
N TYR A 127 19.82 2.32 5.48
CA TYR A 127 21.05 3.08 5.56
C TYR A 127 21.39 3.62 4.19
N LYS A 128 21.92 4.80 4.21
CA LYS A 128 22.35 5.40 3.01
C LYS A 128 23.51 4.59 2.54
N ASN A 129 23.45 3.89 1.55
CA ASN A 129 24.21 3.18 1.05
C ASN A 129 25.18 3.26 1.06
N ALA A 130 25.11 2.66 1.50
CA ALA A 130 25.71 2.48 1.53
C ALA A 130 26.32 3.22 0.95
N GLY A 131 25.88 3.64 0.89
CA GLY A 131 26.30 4.63 0.28
C GLY A 131 25.40 5.54 0.52
#